data_a98a5ccdee41587ada2df5b74ab2c80e
#
_entry.id   a98a5ccdee41587ada2df5b74ab2c80e
#
_cell.length_a   1.000
_cell.length_b   1.000
_cell.length_c   1.000
_cell.angle_alpha   90.00
_cell.angle_beta   90.00
_cell.angle_gamma   90.00
#
_symmetry.space_group_name_H-M   'P 1'
#
loop_
_entity.id
_entity.type
_entity.pdbx_description
1 polymer ?
#
loop_
_entity_poly.entity_id
_entity_poly.type
_entity_poly.pdbx_seq_one_letter_code
_entity_poly.pdbx_strand_id
1 'polypeptide(L)'
;NFNGQLNIGDHVVVRGGSYKITNLASKTEMHVQPAYKGVTASDVIATKTVDTRVPQSEWNIDKADGTGPSGFILDLTKIQMAYIDYSWYGAGKIRFGFKDANGHVKYMNEFLHNNVLEEAYMRSGNMPGRYEIENTSTTLPTYVPSLFHWGTSVIMDGKFDDDKAYLFTASSNTLNFTNGDSSSANPNCRPESHPPTVQ
;
A
#
# COMPACT_ATOMS: atom_id res chain seq x y z
N ASN A 1 -23.74 -12.85 1.44
CA ASN A 1 -24.59 -12.28 0.39
C ASN A 1 -24.02 -10.91 0.00
N PHE A 2 -23.46 -10.80 -1.20
CA PHE A 2 -22.79 -9.59 -1.69
C PHE A 2 -23.78 -8.55 -2.25
N ASN A 3 -25.06 -8.85 -2.29
CA ASN A 3 -26.07 -7.99 -2.92
C ASN A 3 -26.18 -6.64 -2.21
N GLY A 4 -25.89 -5.57 -2.93
CA GLY A 4 -25.91 -4.20 -2.42
C GLY A 4 -24.71 -3.78 -1.55
N GLN A 5 -23.77 -4.70 -1.27
CA GLN A 5 -22.58 -4.41 -0.46
C GLN A 5 -21.31 -4.23 -1.32
N LEU A 6 -21.25 -4.91 -2.46
CA LEU A 6 -20.10 -4.92 -3.36
C LEU A 6 -20.52 -4.57 -4.77
N ASN A 7 -19.65 -3.88 -5.49
CA ASN A 7 -19.81 -3.54 -6.90
C ASN A 7 -18.58 -4.02 -7.70
N ILE A 8 -18.76 -4.20 -9.01
CA ILE A 8 -17.63 -4.43 -9.92
C ILE A 8 -16.72 -3.19 -9.87
N GLY A 9 -15.42 -3.44 -9.73
CA GLY A 9 -14.42 -2.39 -9.55
C GLY A 9 -14.05 -2.10 -8.09
N ASP A 10 -14.88 -2.50 -7.12
CA ASP A 10 -14.51 -2.42 -5.70
C ASP A 10 -13.30 -3.30 -5.39
N HIS A 11 -12.57 -2.95 -4.34
CA HIS A 11 -11.49 -3.76 -3.82
C HIS A 11 -11.93 -4.48 -2.54
N VAL A 12 -11.52 -5.74 -2.43
CA VAL A 12 -11.70 -6.54 -1.21
C VAL A 12 -10.35 -7.01 -0.69
N VAL A 13 -10.20 -7.01 0.61
CA VAL A 13 -9.00 -7.54 1.27
C VAL A 13 -9.35 -8.90 1.86
N VAL A 14 -8.58 -9.90 1.44
CA VAL A 14 -8.69 -11.28 1.94
C VAL A 14 -7.32 -11.71 2.41
N ARG A 15 -7.19 -12.06 3.69
CA ARG A 15 -5.90 -12.47 4.31
C ARG A 15 -4.74 -11.51 4.02
N GLY A 16 -5.01 -10.19 4.07
CA GLY A 16 -4.01 -9.16 3.83
C GLY A 16 -3.71 -8.87 2.35
N GLY A 17 -4.22 -9.66 1.41
CA GLY A 17 -4.14 -9.39 -0.03
C GLY A 17 -5.31 -8.56 -0.51
N SER A 18 -5.05 -7.53 -1.31
CA SER A 18 -6.08 -6.70 -1.94
C SER A 18 -6.37 -7.20 -3.35
N TYR A 19 -7.65 -7.33 -3.68
CA TYR A 19 -8.14 -7.88 -4.93
C TYR A 19 -9.24 -7.00 -5.49
N LYS A 20 -9.17 -6.65 -6.78
CA LYS A 20 -10.22 -5.91 -7.48
C LYS A 20 -11.32 -6.86 -7.93
N ILE A 21 -12.56 -6.53 -7.69
CA ILE A 21 -13.71 -7.30 -8.17
C ILE A 21 -13.89 -7.04 -9.67
N THR A 22 -13.79 -8.09 -10.47
CA THR A 22 -13.97 -8.02 -11.93
C THR A 22 -15.34 -8.47 -12.39
N ASN A 23 -15.99 -9.32 -11.59
CA ASN A 23 -17.34 -9.81 -11.88
C ASN A 23 -18.04 -10.24 -10.59
N LEU A 24 -19.34 -10.05 -10.53
CA LEU A 24 -20.24 -10.61 -9.52
C LEU A 24 -21.11 -11.65 -10.20
N ALA A 25 -20.66 -12.91 -10.16
CA ALA A 25 -21.33 -14.01 -10.86
C ALA A 25 -22.67 -14.37 -10.20
N SER A 26 -22.78 -14.21 -8.87
CA SER A 26 -24.01 -14.44 -8.13
C SER A 26 -24.04 -13.60 -6.83
N LYS A 27 -25.10 -13.78 -6.03
CA LYS A 27 -25.19 -13.16 -4.68
C LYS A 27 -24.12 -13.66 -3.71
N THR A 28 -23.44 -14.75 -4.02
CA THR A 28 -22.47 -15.44 -3.17
C THR A 28 -21.14 -15.73 -3.86
N GLU A 29 -20.99 -15.31 -5.12
CA GLU A 29 -19.81 -15.60 -5.91
C GLU A 29 -19.30 -14.33 -6.59
N MET A 30 -18.01 -14.05 -6.45
CA MET A 30 -17.31 -12.95 -7.11
C MET A 30 -16.02 -13.46 -7.73
N HIS A 31 -15.66 -12.85 -8.86
CA HIS A 31 -14.35 -13.02 -9.47
C HIS A 31 -13.48 -11.83 -9.16
N VAL A 32 -12.21 -12.09 -8.89
CA VAL A 32 -11.26 -11.06 -8.47
C VAL A 32 -9.97 -11.11 -9.28
N GLN A 33 -9.29 -9.97 -9.35
CA GLN A 33 -7.98 -9.84 -9.99
C GLN A 33 -7.02 -9.06 -9.07
N PRO A 34 -5.74 -9.49 -8.92
CA PRO A 34 -5.18 -10.75 -9.43
C PRO A 34 -5.93 -11.97 -8.87
N ALA A 35 -5.80 -13.13 -9.54
CA ALA A 35 -6.42 -14.35 -9.04
C ALA A 35 -5.88 -14.69 -7.63
N TYR A 36 -6.78 -15.11 -6.75
CA TYR A 36 -6.39 -15.55 -5.41
C TYR A 36 -5.49 -16.78 -5.49
N LYS A 37 -4.29 -16.67 -4.94
CA LYS A 37 -3.28 -17.74 -4.94
C LYS A 37 -3.16 -18.46 -3.59
N GLY A 38 -4.00 -18.10 -2.62
CA GLY A 38 -3.98 -18.71 -1.31
C GLY A 38 -4.65 -20.08 -1.29
N VAL A 39 -4.47 -20.78 -0.17
CA VAL A 39 -5.11 -22.07 0.08
C VAL A 39 -6.62 -21.86 0.23
N THR A 40 -7.42 -22.75 -0.38
CA THR A 40 -8.86 -22.78 -0.18
C THR A 40 -9.20 -22.87 1.31
N ALA A 41 -10.06 -22.01 1.79
CA ALA A 41 -10.48 -21.96 3.18
C ALA A 41 -11.94 -21.49 3.27
N SER A 42 -12.65 -21.96 4.30
CA SER A 42 -13.95 -21.46 4.72
C SER A 42 -13.80 -20.47 5.86
N ASP A 43 -14.83 -19.69 6.10
CA ASP A 43 -14.93 -18.74 7.23
C ASP A 43 -13.84 -17.68 7.30
N VAL A 44 -13.32 -17.27 6.13
CA VAL A 44 -12.35 -16.19 6.01
C VAL A 44 -13.08 -14.87 5.90
N ILE A 45 -12.71 -13.91 6.75
CA ILE A 45 -13.25 -12.57 6.69
C ILE A 45 -12.67 -11.85 5.47
N ALA A 46 -13.56 -11.34 4.62
CA ALA A 46 -13.21 -10.39 3.56
C ALA A 46 -13.74 -9.01 3.96
N THR A 47 -12.89 -8.00 3.81
CA THR A 47 -13.26 -6.60 4.08
C THR A 47 -13.29 -5.81 2.78
N LYS A 48 -14.30 -4.97 2.61
CA LYS A 48 -14.35 -4.03 1.50
C LYS A 48 -13.39 -2.89 1.79
N THR A 49 -12.60 -2.50 0.79
CA THR A 49 -11.82 -1.26 0.81
C THR A 49 -12.65 -0.18 0.14
N VAL A 50 -12.79 0.95 0.79
CA VAL A 50 -13.38 2.16 0.20
C VAL A 50 -12.24 2.99 -0.35
N ASP A 51 -12.22 3.19 -1.66
CA ASP A 51 -11.23 4.01 -2.34
C ASP A 51 -11.76 5.45 -2.44
N THR A 52 -11.07 6.37 -1.82
CA THR A 52 -11.32 7.81 -2.01
C THR A 52 -10.24 8.35 -2.95
N ARG A 53 -10.64 8.81 -4.12
CA ARG A 53 -9.76 9.39 -5.13
C ARG A 53 -9.99 10.88 -5.22
N VAL A 54 -8.94 11.66 -5.01
CA VAL A 54 -8.98 13.11 -5.13
C VAL A 54 -8.11 13.51 -6.33
N PRO A 55 -8.67 14.05 -7.39
CA PRO A 55 -7.89 14.53 -8.54
C PRO A 55 -6.98 15.70 -8.11
N GLN A 56 -5.87 15.89 -8.82
CA GLN A 56 -4.89 16.93 -8.53
C GLN A 56 -5.54 18.34 -8.41
N SER A 57 -6.50 18.63 -9.27
CA SER A 57 -7.23 19.90 -9.28
C SER A 57 -8.01 20.19 -7.99
N GLU A 58 -8.29 19.16 -7.18
CA GLU A 58 -9.05 19.22 -5.93
C GLU A 58 -8.17 19.04 -4.69
N TRP A 59 -6.85 18.91 -4.84
CA TRP A 59 -5.97 18.83 -3.69
C TRP A 59 -6.12 20.07 -2.80
N ASN A 60 -6.22 19.84 -1.51
CA ASN A 60 -6.69 20.86 -0.56
C ASN A 60 -5.56 21.66 0.12
N ILE A 61 -4.30 21.26 -0.03
CA ILE A 61 -3.16 22.02 0.50
C ILE A 61 -2.44 22.74 -0.63
N ASP A 62 -2.02 22.01 -1.66
CA ASP A 62 -1.29 22.54 -2.80
C ASP A 62 -1.58 21.67 -4.03
N LYS A 63 -1.97 22.28 -5.13
CA LYS A 63 -2.30 21.54 -6.35
C LYS A 63 -1.10 21.05 -7.14
N ALA A 64 0.11 21.45 -6.74
CA ALA A 64 1.33 21.11 -7.43
C ALA A 64 1.34 21.47 -8.94
N ASP A 65 0.66 22.53 -9.30
CA ASP A 65 0.56 23.09 -10.64
C ASP A 65 1.28 24.45 -10.76
N GLY A 66 2.01 24.83 -9.72
CA GLY A 66 2.72 26.10 -9.59
C GLY A 66 1.87 27.24 -9.05
N THR A 67 0.56 27.07 -8.89
CA THR A 67 -0.34 28.12 -8.36
C THR A 67 -0.52 28.05 -6.84
N GLY A 68 -0.13 26.93 -6.25
CA GLY A 68 -0.24 26.70 -4.81
C GLY A 68 0.82 27.40 -3.97
N PRO A 69 0.69 27.34 -2.63
CA PRO A 69 1.58 28.06 -1.70
C PRO A 69 3.05 27.69 -1.82
N SER A 70 3.37 26.46 -2.23
CA SER A 70 4.75 26.01 -2.37
C SER A 70 5.40 26.42 -3.68
N GLY A 71 4.61 26.81 -4.68
CA GLY A 71 5.08 27.02 -6.05
C GLY A 71 5.61 25.74 -6.74
N PHE A 72 5.39 24.58 -6.13
CA PHE A 72 5.84 23.30 -6.67
C PHE A 72 5.03 22.91 -7.91
N ILE A 73 5.71 22.41 -8.94
CA ILE A 73 5.10 21.88 -10.16
C ILE A 73 5.46 20.41 -10.25
N LEU A 74 4.46 19.54 -10.22
CA LEU A 74 4.65 18.09 -10.34
C LEU A 74 4.88 17.71 -11.81
N ASP A 75 6.04 17.15 -12.09
CA ASP A 75 6.39 16.62 -13.40
C ASP A 75 6.61 15.10 -13.31
N LEU A 76 5.59 14.33 -13.68
CA LEU A 76 5.63 12.87 -13.61
C LEU A 76 6.58 12.21 -14.64
N THR A 77 7.18 12.98 -15.53
CA THR A 77 8.24 12.48 -16.42
C THR A 77 9.60 12.38 -15.72
N LYS A 78 9.71 12.98 -14.54
CA LYS A 78 10.90 12.98 -13.71
C LYS A 78 10.76 12.06 -12.52
N ILE A 79 11.91 11.71 -11.92
CA ILE A 79 11.91 10.97 -10.66
C ILE A 79 11.21 11.80 -9.57
N GLN A 80 10.29 11.18 -8.85
CA GLN A 80 9.59 11.78 -7.73
C GLN A 80 9.83 10.97 -6.46
N MET A 81 9.97 11.67 -5.35
CA MET A 81 9.95 11.05 -4.03
C MET A 81 8.63 11.42 -3.35
N ALA A 82 7.67 10.48 -3.39
CA ALA A 82 6.41 10.63 -2.68
C ALA A 82 6.61 10.48 -1.18
N TYR A 83 5.84 11.20 -0.41
CA TYR A 83 5.86 11.19 1.04
C TYR A 83 4.43 11.09 1.56
N ILE A 84 4.21 10.15 2.47
CA ILE A 84 2.92 9.98 3.14
C ILE A 84 3.19 9.94 4.62
N ASP A 85 2.51 10.76 5.40
CA ASP A 85 2.47 10.62 6.84
C ASP A 85 1.05 10.29 7.33
N TYR A 86 0.97 9.48 8.34
CA TYR A 86 -0.29 9.03 8.92
C TYR A 86 -0.09 8.57 10.35
N SER A 87 -1.16 8.62 11.13
CA SER A 87 -1.15 8.05 12.47
C SER A 87 -1.30 6.53 12.41
N TRP A 88 -0.42 5.81 13.08
CA TRP A 88 -0.44 4.35 13.16
C TRP A 88 -1.75 3.78 13.72
N TYR A 89 -2.45 4.55 14.57
CA TYR A 89 -3.69 4.11 15.19
C TYR A 89 -4.91 4.18 14.29
N GLY A 90 -4.77 4.65 13.06
CA GLY A 90 -5.89 4.75 12.11
C GLY A 90 -6.84 5.92 12.37
N ALA A 91 -6.47 6.81 13.27
CA ALA A 91 -7.17 8.07 13.54
C ALA A 91 -6.22 9.24 13.33
N GLY A 92 -6.74 10.47 13.29
CA GLY A 92 -5.94 11.66 13.03
C GLY A 92 -6.09 12.12 11.60
N LYS A 93 -4.98 12.36 10.92
CA LYS A 93 -4.96 12.76 9.51
C LYS A 93 -3.93 11.97 8.73
N ILE A 94 -4.18 11.86 7.43
CA ILE A 94 -3.21 11.37 6.46
C ILE A 94 -2.81 12.56 5.60
N ARG A 95 -1.51 12.80 5.42
CA ARG A 95 -0.99 13.80 4.48
C ARG A 95 -0.19 13.12 3.40
N PHE A 96 -0.38 13.60 2.19
CA PHE A 96 0.34 13.15 1.02
C PHE A 96 1.11 14.33 0.42
N GLY A 97 2.32 14.09 -0.06
CA GLY A 97 3.14 15.09 -0.67
C GLY A 97 4.32 14.54 -1.45
N PHE A 98 5.17 15.45 -1.89
CA PHE A 98 6.42 15.14 -2.59
C PHE A 98 7.57 15.89 -1.94
N LYS A 99 8.79 15.38 -2.14
CA LYS A 99 9.99 16.13 -1.81
C LYS A 99 10.42 16.99 -2.99
N ASP A 100 10.76 18.24 -2.69
CA ASP A 100 11.36 19.13 -3.67
C ASP A 100 12.85 18.77 -3.92
N ALA A 101 13.50 19.49 -4.83
CA ALA A 101 14.92 19.29 -5.17
C ALA A 101 15.87 19.50 -3.97
N ASN A 102 15.45 20.21 -2.95
CA ASN A 102 16.22 20.45 -1.72
C ASN A 102 15.94 19.39 -0.64
N GLY A 103 15.05 18.42 -0.92
CA GLY A 103 14.67 17.37 0.01
C GLY A 103 13.58 17.79 1.01
N HIS A 104 13.00 18.97 0.89
CA HIS A 104 11.90 19.40 1.76
C HIS A 104 10.58 18.80 1.31
N VAL A 105 9.80 18.31 2.28
CA VAL A 105 8.46 17.78 2.00
C VAL A 105 7.52 18.94 1.71
N LYS A 106 6.84 18.86 0.58
CA LYS A 106 5.72 19.73 0.18
C LYS A 106 4.46 18.88 0.24
N TYR A 107 3.56 19.19 1.17
CA TYR A 107 2.27 18.51 1.26
C TYR A 107 1.32 19.06 0.20
N MET A 108 0.58 18.15 -0.41
CA MET A 108 -0.35 18.44 -1.49
C MET A 108 -1.79 18.27 -1.07
N ASN A 109 -2.06 17.17 -0.36
CA ASN A 109 -3.43 16.86 0.07
C ASN A 109 -3.43 16.25 1.46
N GLU A 110 -4.49 16.48 2.23
CA GLU A 110 -4.72 15.81 3.49
C GLU A 110 -6.14 15.28 3.60
N PHE A 111 -6.27 14.16 4.30
CA PHE A 111 -7.54 13.59 4.71
C PHE A 111 -7.66 13.70 6.22
N LEU A 112 -8.73 14.31 6.68
CA LEU A 112 -9.02 14.48 8.11
C LEU A 112 -9.98 13.38 8.56
N HIS A 113 -9.64 12.67 9.62
CA HIS A 113 -10.46 11.62 10.19
C HIS A 113 -10.81 11.91 11.65
N ASN A 114 -9.85 12.44 12.41
CA ASN A 114 -10.03 12.68 13.83
C ASN A 114 -11.11 13.74 14.06
N ASN A 115 -12.13 13.42 14.85
CA ASN A 115 -13.30 14.26 15.11
C ASN A 115 -14.10 14.68 13.85
N VAL A 116 -13.95 13.90 12.75
CA VAL A 116 -14.65 14.14 11.48
C VAL A 116 -15.38 12.89 11.03
N LEU A 117 -14.75 11.71 11.11
CA LEU A 117 -15.30 10.45 10.66
C LEU A 117 -15.50 9.49 11.84
N GLU A 118 -16.48 8.60 11.70
CA GLU A 118 -16.85 7.60 12.72
C GLU A 118 -15.96 6.35 12.67
N GLU A 119 -15.22 6.15 11.57
CA GLU A 119 -14.39 4.96 11.37
C GLU A 119 -12.91 5.33 11.22
N ALA A 120 -12.04 4.41 11.65
CA ALA A 120 -10.61 4.49 11.40
C ALA A 120 -10.31 4.23 9.91
N TYR A 121 -9.30 4.91 9.36
CA TYR A 121 -8.89 4.71 7.97
C TYR A 121 -8.10 3.41 7.75
N MET A 122 -7.69 2.73 8.81
CA MET A 122 -7.05 1.43 8.72
C MET A 122 -7.46 0.55 9.90
N ARG A 123 -7.60 -0.75 9.65
CA ARG A 123 -7.95 -1.75 10.68
C ARG A 123 -6.77 -2.57 11.16
N SER A 124 -5.65 -2.47 10.47
CA SER A 124 -4.42 -3.18 10.79
C SER A 124 -3.23 -2.30 10.48
N GLY A 125 -2.24 -2.31 11.36
CA GLY A 125 -0.97 -1.64 11.14
C GLY A 125 -0.09 -2.31 10.09
N ASN A 126 -0.43 -3.51 9.67
CA ASN A 126 0.30 -4.24 8.64
C ASN A 126 -0.28 -3.92 7.26
N MET A 127 0.23 -2.87 6.63
CA MET A 127 -0.21 -2.43 5.32
C MET A 127 0.82 -2.82 4.25
N PRO A 128 0.42 -3.57 3.21
CA PRO A 128 1.30 -3.84 2.08
C PRO A 128 1.48 -2.59 1.21
N GLY A 129 2.69 -2.37 0.68
CA GLY A 129 2.92 -1.42 -0.40
C GLY A 129 2.26 -1.94 -1.69
N ARG A 130 1.47 -1.11 -2.36
CA ARG A 130 0.85 -1.43 -3.63
C ARG A 130 1.21 -0.39 -4.67
N TYR A 131 1.61 -0.87 -5.84
CA TYR A 131 1.90 -0.06 -7.02
C TYR A 131 1.03 -0.56 -8.17
N GLU A 132 0.33 0.34 -8.81
CA GLU A 132 -0.61 0.00 -9.87
C GLU A 132 -0.61 1.06 -10.96
N ILE A 133 -0.62 0.60 -12.20
CA ILE A 133 -0.98 1.40 -13.37
C ILE A 133 -2.26 0.82 -13.93
N GLU A 134 -3.26 1.66 -14.13
CA GLU A 134 -4.52 1.30 -14.74
C GLU A 134 -4.82 2.24 -15.91
N ASN A 135 -5.12 1.67 -17.08
CA ASN A 135 -5.70 2.44 -18.17
C ASN A 135 -7.20 2.58 -17.93
N THR A 136 -7.66 3.77 -17.63
CA THR A 136 -9.09 4.09 -17.43
C THR A 136 -9.79 4.46 -18.73
N SER A 137 -9.06 4.58 -19.86
CA SER A 137 -9.62 4.86 -21.18
C SER A 137 -10.16 3.59 -21.81
N THR A 138 -11.23 3.72 -22.60
CA THR A 138 -11.74 2.65 -23.47
C THR A 138 -10.85 2.40 -24.68
N THR A 139 -9.95 3.32 -24.97
CA THR A 139 -9.00 3.22 -26.10
C THR A 139 -7.68 2.65 -25.59
N LEU A 140 -7.17 1.63 -26.29
CA LEU A 140 -5.84 1.11 -25.97
C LEU A 140 -4.79 2.18 -26.24
N PRO A 141 -3.84 2.36 -25.31
CA PRO A 141 -2.76 3.33 -25.50
C PRO A 141 -1.86 2.87 -26.67
N THR A 142 -1.34 3.83 -27.40
CA THR A 142 -0.36 3.56 -28.48
C THR A 142 1.01 3.16 -27.95
N TYR A 143 1.25 3.30 -26.66
CA TYR A 143 2.46 2.88 -25.96
C TYR A 143 2.10 2.11 -24.70
N VAL A 144 3.00 1.27 -24.23
CA VAL A 144 2.84 0.57 -22.95
C VAL A 144 3.24 1.51 -21.83
N PRO A 145 2.31 1.96 -20.99
CA PRO A 145 2.66 2.78 -19.84
C PRO A 145 3.51 1.97 -18.86
N SER A 146 4.52 2.60 -18.28
CA SER A 146 5.44 1.94 -17.35
C SER A 146 5.57 2.77 -16.08
N LEU A 147 5.55 2.09 -14.94
CA LEU A 147 5.83 2.65 -13.63
C LEU A 147 7.13 2.03 -13.11
N PHE A 148 8.13 2.86 -12.87
CA PHE A 148 9.38 2.41 -12.27
C PHE A 148 9.36 2.72 -10.79
N HIS A 149 9.67 1.71 -9.98
CA HIS A 149 9.72 1.83 -8.53
C HIS A 149 11.11 1.42 -8.02
N TRP A 150 11.71 2.28 -7.18
CA TRP A 150 13.07 2.06 -6.65
C TRP A 150 13.08 1.56 -5.21
N GLY A 151 12.07 1.87 -4.42
CA GLY A 151 11.99 1.44 -3.04
C GLY A 151 10.93 2.17 -2.24
N THR A 152 10.57 1.59 -1.10
CA THR A 152 9.70 2.19 -0.09
C THR A 152 10.31 1.97 1.28
N SER A 153 10.29 3.00 2.10
CA SER A 153 10.72 2.94 3.50
C SER A 153 9.59 3.40 4.40
N VAL A 154 9.40 2.71 5.51
CA VAL A 154 8.52 3.15 6.59
C VAL A 154 9.40 3.69 7.71
N ILE A 155 9.13 4.91 8.14
CA ILE A 155 9.87 5.61 9.20
C ILE A 155 8.86 5.91 10.30
N MET A 156 9.22 5.60 11.54
CA MET A 156 8.46 6.05 12.71
C MET A 156 9.00 7.40 13.15
N ASP A 157 8.10 8.36 13.33
CA ASP A 157 8.43 9.63 13.96
C ASP A 157 8.39 9.46 15.49
N GLY A 158 9.45 9.91 16.15
CA GLY A 158 9.61 9.79 17.60
C GLY A 158 11.05 9.53 18.02
N LYS A 159 11.27 9.42 19.32
CA LYS A 159 12.57 9.04 19.86
C LYS A 159 12.81 7.56 19.58
N PHE A 160 13.79 7.27 18.73
CA PHE A 160 14.27 5.93 18.50
C PHE A 160 15.25 5.56 19.62
N ASP A 161 15.02 4.43 20.26
CA ASP A 161 15.91 3.89 21.29
C ASP A 161 16.68 2.73 20.64
N ASP A 162 17.86 3.04 20.11
CA ASP A 162 18.70 2.06 19.40
C ASP A 162 19.13 0.90 20.30
N ASP A 163 19.20 1.11 21.60
CA ASP A 163 19.59 0.08 22.57
C ASP A 163 18.50 -0.99 22.75
N LYS A 164 17.27 -0.69 22.31
CA LYS A 164 16.12 -1.60 22.37
C LYS A 164 15.63 -2.04 20.99
N ALA A 165 16.34 -1.68 19.95
CA ALA A 165 15.98 -2.07 18.60
C ALA A 165 16.44 -3.49 18.30
N TYR A 166 15.54 -4.26 17.70
CA TYR A 166 15.86 -5.59 17.17
C TYR A 166 15.92 -5.53 15.66
N LEU A 167 17.03 -5.99 15.09
CA LEU A 167 17.16 -6.13 13.65
C LEU A 167 16.77 -7.56 13.25
N PHE A 168 15.71 -7.67 12.48
CA PHE A 168 15.33 -8.95 11.85
C PHE A 168 15.76 -8.89 10.39
N THR A 169 16.72 -9.73 10.01
CA THR A 169 17.12 -9.91 8.62
C THR A 169 16.88 -11.34 8.21
N ALA A 170 16.23 -11.54 7.09
CA ALA A 170 16.15 -12.82 6.42
C ALA A 170 16.74 -12.65 5.02
N SER A 171 17.80 -13.34 4.72
CA SER A 171 18.38 -13.39 3.40
C SER A 171 18.38 -14.82 2.88
N SER A 172 18.00 -14.98 1.61
CA SER A 172 18.17 -16.26 0.92
C SER A 172 19.59 -16.31 0.34
N ASN A 173 20.40 -17.21 0.84
CA ASN A 173 21.74 -17.47 0.29
C ASN A 173 21.72 -18.41 -0.92
N THR A 174 20.55 -18.85 -1.35
CA THR A 174 20.41 -19.68 -2.54
C THR A 174 20.34 -18.82 -3.78
N LEU A 175 21.43 -18.77 -4.52
CA LEU A 175 21.50 -18.13 -5.84
C LEU A 175 20.77 -18.92 -6.94
N ASN A 176 20.20 -20.07 -6.62
CA ASN A 176 19.50 -20.94 -7.56
C ASN A 176 18.11 -21.28 -7.03
N PHE A 177 17.13 -20.45 -7.38
CA PHE A 177 15.74 -20.90 -7.39
C PHE A 177 15.52 -21.67 -8.69
N THR A 178 15.69 -22.97 -8.69
CA THR A 178 15.09 -23.83 -9.71
C THR A 178 13.61 -23.97 -9.39
N ASN A 179 12.76 -23.51 -10.30
CA ASN A 179 11.31 -23.69 -10.21
C ASN A 179 11.00 -25.17 -9.94
N GLY A 180 10.49 -25.50 -8.79
CA GLY A 180 9.90 -26.79 -8.50
C GLY A 180 10.51 -27.62 -7.39
N ASP A 181 11.58 -27.20 -6.75
CA ASP A 181 12.15 -27.97 -5.65
C ASP A 181 11.68 -27.44 -4.28
N SER A 182 10.52 -27.94 -3.85
CA SER A 182 9.99 -27.72 -2.51
C SER A 182 10.64 -28.60 -1.44
N SER A 183 11.64 -29.40 -1.81
CA SER A 183 12.22 -30.42 -0.92
C SER A 183 13.55 -30.02 -0.29
N SER A 184 14.19 -28.94 -0.73
CA SER A 184 15.40 -28.46 -0.05
C SER A 184 15.05 -27.31 0.92
N ALA A 185 14.41 -27.64 2.02
CA ALA A 185 14.46 -26.79 3.19
C ALA A 185 15.94 -26.63 3.57
N ASN A 186 16.55 -25.52 3.19
CA ASN A 186 17.89 -25.19 3.63
C ASN A 186 17.88 -25.12 5.17
N PRO A 187 18.57 -26.00 5.87
CA PRO A 187 18.58 -26.03 7.33
C PRO A 187 19.14 -24.75 7.96
N ASN A 188 19.77 -23.88 7.17
CA ASN A 188 20.27 -22.56 7.59
C ASN A 188 19.23 -21.43 7.50
N CYS A 189 18.04 -21.69 7.01
CA CYS A 189 16.93 -20.74 7.02
C CYS A 189 15.97 -20.94 8.21
N ARG A 190 16.41 -21.51 9.30
CA ARG A 190 15.66 -21.43 10.55
C ARG A 190 15.78 -20.00 11.08
N PRO A 191 14.67 -19.30 11.36
CA PRO A 191 14.74 -18.16 12.25
C PRO A 191 15.22 -18.67 13.59
N GLU A 192 16.46 -18.41 13.92
CA GLU A 192 16.96 -18.62 15.26
C GLU A 192 16.25 -17.61 16.15
N SER A 193 15.19 -18.08 16.79
CA SER A 193 14.60 -17.40 17.94
C SER A 193 15.52 -17.62 19.14
N HIS A 194 16.59 -16.87 19.23
CA HIS A 194 17.27 -16.73 20.50
C HIS A 194 16.47 -15.77 21.38
N PRO A 195 15.94 -16.23 22.51
CA PRO A 195 15.44 -15.30 23.51
C PRO A 195 16.63 -14.46 24.00
N PRO A 196 16.45 -13.15 24.21
CA PRO A 196 17.50 -12.31 24.71
C PRO A 196 17.97 -12.81 26.07
N THR A 197 19.26 -13.11 26.16
CA THR A 197 19.89 -13.36 27.46
C THR A 197 19.96 -12.01 28.16
N VAL A 198 19.12 -11.82 29.16
CA VAL A 198 19.20 -10.66 30.05
C VAL A 198 20.44 -10.90 30.94
N GLN A 199 21.44 -10.04 30.81
CA GLN A 199 22.45 -9.80 31.83
C GLN A 199 22.02 -8.61 32.66
#